data_242d7b671f1e4f94282e9b3692105bde
#
_entry.id   242d7b671f1e4f94282e9b3692105bde
#
_cell.length_a   1.000
_cell.length_b   1.000
_cell.length_c   1.000
_cell.angle_alpha   90.00
_cell.angle_beta   90.00
_cell.angle_gamma   90.00
#
_symmetry.space_group_name_H-M   'P 1'
#
loop_
_entity.id
_entity.type
_entity.pdbx_description
1 polymer ?
#
loop_
_entity_poly.entity_id
_entity_poly.type
_entity_poly.pdbx_seq_one_letter_code
_entity_poly.pdbx_strand_id
1 'polypeptide(L)'
;MDTTTELQPHPKTILVVDDELSVLTVVKCMLESGDYNVMLANSAAAALRIAGNNEVTIDLLLTDVIMPDMQGPDLAERILALRPELKVLFISGYADSDVVRIKVLNHNLSFLPKPFTPDGLLETVERVLNAPSSRAFAAGLNALS
;
A
#
# COMPACT_ATOMS: atom_id res chain seq x y z
N MET A 1 0.53 -7.84 34.16
CA MET A 1 0.83 -7.43 33.55
C MET A 1 0.47 -7.40 32.62
N ASP A 2 0.04 -6.81 32.56
CA ASP A 2 0.03 -6.95 31.53
C ASP A 2 0.83 -6.14 30.74
N THR A 3 2.07 -6.12 31.11
CA THR A 3 3.05 -5.50 30.29
C THR A 3 2.96 -5.99 28.87
N THR A 4 2.49 -7.20 28.69
CA THR A 4 2.31 -7.72 27.35
C THR A 4 1.34 -6.87 26.54
N THR A 5 0.24 -6.45 27.16
CA THR A 5 -0.71 -5.58 26.49
C THR A 5 -0.09 -4.23 26.15
N GLU A 6 0.71 -3.70 27.05
CA GLU A 6 1.37 -2.43 26.83
C GLU A 6 2.40 -2.50 25.72
N LEU A 7 3.01 -3.67 25.55
CA LEU A 7 4.04 -3.86 24.54
C LEU A 7 3.48 -4.25 23.18
N GLN A 8 2.21 -4.62 23.12
CA GLN A 8 1.59 -4.96 21.85
C GLN A 8 1.39 -3.68 21.04
N PRO A 9 1.86 -3.67 19.81
CA PRO A 9 1.61 -2.51 18.96
C PRO A 9 0.13 -2.40 18.67
N HIS A 10 -0.32 -1.19 18.41
CA HIS A 10 -1.65 -0.99 17.89
C HIS A 10 -1.77 -1.70 16.55
N PRO A 11 -2.97 -2.17 16.18
CA PRO A 11 -3.15 -2.75 14.85
C PRO A 11 -2.68 -1.77 13.80
N LYS A 12 -1.98 -2.29 12.81
CA LYS A 12 -1.50 -1.46 11.72
C LYS A 12 -2.67 -1.05 10.83
N THR A 13 -2.59 0.13 10.27
CA THR A 13 -3.62 0.68 9.40
C THR A 13 -3.14 0.66 7.96
N ILE A 14 -3.98 0.13 7.09
CA ILE A 14 -3.66 -0.01 5.67
C ILE A 14 -4.63 0.85 4.87
N LEU A 15 -4.10 1.73 4.04
CA LEU A 15 -4.89 2.49 3.08
C LEU A 15 -4.91 1.71 1.78
N VAL A 16 -6.09 1.25 1.38
CA VAL A 16 -6.28 0.47 0.15
C VAL A 16 -6.86 1.36 -0.92
N VAL A 17 -6.22 1.39 -2.07
CA VAL A 17 -6.63 2.25 -3.19
C VAL A 17 -6.87 1.40 -4.42
N ASP A 18 -8.08 1.44 -4.95
CA ASP A 18 -8.45 0.74 -6.17
C ASP A 18 -9.72 1.39 -6.70
N ASP A 19 -9.83 1.51 -8.02
CA ASP A 19 -11.01 2.14 -8.61
C ASP A 19 -12.21 1.19 -8.68
N GLU A 20 -12.00 -0.11 -8.42
CA GLU A 20 -13.08 -1.10 -8.43
C GLU A 20 -13.58 -1.36 -7.01
N LEU A 21 -14.83 -1.03 -6.77
CA LEU A 21 -15.41 -1.20 -5.44
C LEU A 21 -15.40 -2.65 -4.98
N SER A 22 -15.61 -3.58 -5.92
CA SER A 22 -15.60 -5.01 -5.58
C SER A 22 -14.23 -5.45 -5.05
N VAL A 23 -13.17 -4.93 -5.64
CA VAL A 23 -11.81 -5.25 -5.18
C VAL A 23 -11.58 -4.66 -3.79
N LEU A 24 -11.98 -3.42 -3.58
CA LEU A 24 -11.85 -2.77 -2.26
C LEU A 24 -12.54 -3.59 -1.18
N THR A 25 -13.76 -4.04 -1.46
CA THR A 25 -14.54 -4.80 -0.49
C THR A 25 -13.87 -6.12 -0.12
N VAL A 26 -13.40 -6.85 -1.13
CA VAL A 26 -12.75 -8.14 -0.91
C VAL A 26 -11.43 -7.97 -0.15
N VAL A 27 -10.63 -7.01 -0.56
CA VAL A 27 -9.34 -6.76 0.10
C VAL A 27 -9.54 -6.33 1.54
N LYS A 28 -10.55 -5.48 1.78
CA LYS A 28 -10.87 -5.06 3.15
C LYS A 28 -11.19 -6.27 4.03
N CYS A 29 -12.04 -7.19 3.54
CA CYS A 29 -12.38 -8.37 4.30
C CYS A 29 -11.15 -9.24 4.60
N MET A 30 -10.28 -9.41 3.60
CA MET A 30 -9.07 -10.19 3.78
C MET A 30 -8.16 -9.57 4.85
N LEU A 31 -7.96 -8.27 4.77
CA LEU A 31 -7.06 -7.59 5.70
C LEU A 31 -7.63 -7.55 7.12
N GLU A 32 -8.94 -7.35 7.24
CA GLU A 32 -9.57 -7.35 8.56
C GLU A 32 -9.49 -8.70 9.22
N SER A 33 -9.46 -9.79 8.44
CA SER A 33 -9.30 -11.12 9.01
C SER A 33 -7.91 -11.30 9.64
N GLY A 34 -6.94 -10.47 9.26
CA GLY A 34 -5.62 -10.45 9.85
C GLY A 34 -5.44 -9.38 10.91
N ASP A 35 -6.54 -8.82 11.38
CA ASP A 35 -6.57 -7.81 12.44
C ASP A 35 -5.96 -6.47 12.05
N TYR A 36 -5.96 -6.15 10.77
CA TYR A 36 -5.55 -4.81 10.32
C TYR A 36 -6.73 -3.86 10.31
N ASN A 37 -6.44 -2.59 10.58
CA ASN A 37 -7.40 -1.52 10.32
C ASN A 37 -7.32 -1.15 8.85
N VAL A 38 -8.45 -0.91 8.21
CA VAL A 38 -8.48 -0.67 6.77
C VAL A 38 -9.20 0.63 6.47
N MET A 39 -8.57 1.46 5.64
CA MET A 39 -9.20 2.64 5.07
C MET A 39 -9.26 2.44 3.56
N LEU A 40 -10.36 2.84 2.95
CA LEU A 40 -10.56 2.63 1.52
C LEU A 40 -10.59 3.95 0.77
N ALA A 41 -9.98 3.96 -0.41
CA ALA A 41 -10.06 5.07 -1.33
C ALA A 41 -10.32 4.51 -2.72
N ASN A 42 -11.31 5.04 -3.42
CA ASN A 42 -11.66 4.54 -4.74
C ASN A 42 -11.01 5.35 -5.87
N SER A 43 -10.08 6.23 -5.52
CA SER A 43 -9.35 7.02 -6.51
C SER A 43 -8.07 7.55 -5.88
N ALA A 44 -7.14 7.97 -6.72
CA ALA A 44 -5.92 8.60 -6.24
C ALA A 44 -6.23 9.90 -5.48
N ALA A 45 -7.20 10.68 -5.97
CA ALA A 45 -7.58 11.92 -5.31
C ALA A 45 -8.08 11.66 -3.89
N ALA A 46 -8.93 10.63 -3.71
CA ALA A 46 -9.43 10.28 -2.39
C ALA A 46 -8.29 9.84 -1.48
N ALA A 47 -7.35 9.05 -2.01
CA ALA A 47 -6.21 8.58 -1.25
C ALA A 47 -5.33 9.74 -0.79
N LEU A 48 -5.12 10.73 -1.66
CA LEU A 48 -4.31 11.90 -1.31
C LEU A 48 -4.98 12.74 -0.24
N ARG A 49 -6.29 12.85 -0.26
CA ARG A 49 -7.01 13.57 0.81
C ARG A 49 -6.83 12.89 2.15
N ILE A 50 -6.93 11.56 2.16
CA ILE A 50 -6.73 10.80 3.40
C ILE A 50 -5.29 10.94 3.89
N ALA A 51 -4.33 10.78 2.99
CA ALA A 51 -2.91 10.86 3.35
C ALA A 51 -2.50 12.25 3.81
N GLY A 52 -3.20 13.28 3.34
CA GLY A 52 -2.93 14.66 3.74
C GLY A 52 -3.49 15.02 5.11
N ASN A 53 -4.29 14.17 5.71
CA ASN A 53 -4.85 14.42 7.04
C ASN A 53 -3.89 13.87 8.10
N ASN A 54 -3.20 14.76 8.78
CA ASN A 54 -2.18 14.37 9.76
C ASN A 54 -2.74 13.64 10.97
N GLU A 55 -4.05 13.69 11.19
CA GLU A 55 -4.67 12.98 12.30
C GLU A 55 -4.91 11.51 12.00
N VAL A 56 -4.75 11.11 10.74
CA VAL A 56 -4.97 9.74 10.32
C VAL A 56 -3.63 9.01 10.31
N THR A 57 -3.57 7.87 10.98
CA THR A 57 -2.38 7.02 10.97
C THR A 57 -2.48 6.04 9.81
N ILE A 58 -1.43 5.96 8.99
CA ILE A 58 -1.34 4.99 7.91
C ILE A 58 0.02 4.32 7.98
N ASP A 59 0.03 2.99 8.02
CA ASP A 59 1.28 2.23 8.10
C ASP A 59 1.68 1.64 6.77
N LEU A 60 0.71 1.37 5.89
CA LEU A 60 0.95 0.77 4.59
C LEU A 60 -0.01 1.34 3.57
N LEU A 61 0.51 1.66 2.40
CA LEU A 61 -0.30 1.98 1.22
C LEU A 61 -0.36 0.73 0.35
N LEU A 62 -1.57 0.25 0.09
CA LEU A 62 -1.81 -0.87 -0.80
C LEU A 62 -2.58 -0.33 -2.00
N THR A 63 -1.96 -0.25 -3.16
CA THR A 63 -2.58 0.39 -4.31
C THR A 63 -2.45 -0.44 -5.58
N ASP A 64 -3.48 -0.39 -6.40
CA ASP A 64 -3.41 -0.92 -7.75
C ASP A 64 -2.35 -0.12 -8.52
N VAL A 65 -1.70 -0.77 -9.46
CA VAL A 65 -0.69 -0.12 -10.30
C VAL A 65 -1.35 0.81 -11.32
N ILE A 66 -2.46 0.38 -11.91
CA ILE A 66 -3.13 1.13 -12.96
C ILE A 66 -4.50 1.58 -12.50
N MET A 67 -4.72 2.90 -12.50
CA MET A 67 -5.99 3.52 -12.14
C MET A 67 -6.30 4.65 -13.12
N PRO A 68 -7.59 5.00 -13.30
CA PRO A 68 -7.95 5.99 -14.32
C PRO A 68 -7.37 7.38 -14.09
N ASP A 69 -7.28 7.83 -12.84
CA ASP A 69 -6.87 9.20 -12.56
C ASP A 69 -5.36 9.34 -12.30
N MET A 70 -4.67 8.25 -11.92
CA MET A 70 -3.24 8.31 -11.66
C MET A 70 -2.72 6.89 -11.48
N GLN A 71 -1.55 6.60 -12.00
CA GLN A 71 -0.94 5.29 -11.80
C GLN A 71 -0.44 5.14 -10.37
N GLY A 72 -0.44 3.90 -9.87
CA GLY A 72 -0.05 3.60 -8.50
C GLY A 72 1.33 4.12 -8.11
N PRO A 73 2.36 3.91 -8.93
CA PRO A 73 3.70 4.45 -8.58
C PRO A 73 3.72 5.96 -8.43
N ASP A 74 2.97 6.69 -9.25
CA ASP A 74 2.91 8.16 -9.12
C ASP A 74 2.18 8.56 -7.85
N LEU A 75 1.11 7.85 -7.51
CA LEU A 75 0.40 8.07 -6.26
C LEU A 75 1.31 7.80 -5.07
N ALA A 76 2.05 6.70 -5.11
CA ALA A 76 2.96 6.34 -4.03
C ALA A 76 4.02 7.41 -3.82
N GLU A 77 4.57 7.96 -4.90
CA GLU A 77 5.56 9.01 -4.80
C GLU A 77 4.99 10.24 -4.09
N ARG A 78 3.77 10.64 -4.45
CA ARG A 78 3.13 11.80 -3.85
C ARG A 78 2.81 11.56 -2.38
N ILE A 79 2.33 10.37 -2.04
CA ILE A 79 1.99 10.07 -0.65
C ILE A 79 3.26 9.98 0.20
N LEU A 80 4.34 9.40 -0.35
CA LEU A 80 5.61 9.32 0.38
C LEU A 80 6.22 10.69 0.62
N ALA A 81 5.92 11.68 -0.23
CA ALA A 81 6.35 13.05 0.03
C ALA A 81 5.66 13.61 1.29
N LEU A 82 4.45 13.15 1.57
CA LEU A 82 3.70 13.55 2.76
C LEU A 82 4.04 12.67 3.97
N ARG A 83 4.35 11.41 3.74
CA ARG A 83 4.58 10.40 4.78
C ARG A 83 5.80 9.54 4.42
N PRO A 84 7.02 10.04 4.69
CA PRO A 84 8.24 9.36 4.22
C PRO A 84 8.47 7.97 4.79
N GLU A 85 7.86 7.65 5.94
CA GLU A 85 8.06 6.35 6.59
C GLU A 85 7.05 5.31 6.15
N LEU A 86 6.13 5.66 5.26
CA LEU A 86 5.07 4.77 4.82
C LEU A 86 5.64 3.59 4.03
N LYS A 87 5.10 2.40 4.26
CA LYS A 87 5.40 1.23 3.44
C LYS A 87 4.45 1.20 2.25
N VAL A 88 4.90 0.62 1.15
CA VAL A 88 4.09 0.57 -0.09
C VAL A 88 4.06 -0.84 -0.63
N LEU A 89 2.88 -1.31 -0.99
CA LEU A 89 2.68 -2.59 -1.67
C LEU A 89 1.77 -2.34 -2.87
N PHE A 90 2.20 -2.81 -4.04
CA PHE A 90 1.43 -2.68 -5.27
C PHE A 90 0.69 -3.97 -5.58
N ILE A 91 -0.56 -3.82 -6.03
CA ILE A 91 -1.34 -4.94 -6.56
C ILE A 91 -1.44 -4.73 -8.07
N SER A 92 -1.24 -5.80 -8.83
CA SER A 92 -1.21 -5.71 -10.27
C SER A 92 -2.00 -6.85 -10.90
N GLY A 93 -2.95 -6.53 -11.79
CA GLY A 93 -3.59 -7.51 -12.63
C GLY A 93 -2.67 -7.85 -13.78
N TYR A 94 -2.92 -8.98 -14.44
CA TYR A 94 -2.04 -9.33 -15.52
C TYR A 94 -2.26 -8.49 -16.80
N ALA A 95 -3.30 -7.67 -16.78
CA ALA A 95 -3.51 -6.69 -17.85
C ALA A 95 -2.64 -5.45 -17.71
N ASP A 96 -1.89 -5.34 -16.60
CA ASP A 96 -1.04 -4.19 -16.35
C ASP A 96 0.11 -4.16 -17.35
N SER A 97 0.56 -2.94 -17.66
CA SER A 97 1.67 -2.74 -18.56
C SER A 97 2.95 -3.36 -18.02
N ASP A 98 3.67 -4.09 -18.86
CA ASP A 98 4.97 -4.64 -18.48
C ASP A 98 5.96 -3.54 -18.12
N VAL A 99 5.84 -2.37 -18.76
CA VAL A 99 6.71 -1.23 -18.46
C VAL A 99 6.51 -0.76 -17.04
N VAL A 100 5.25 -0.68 -16.59
CA VAL A 100 4.94 -0.26 -15.23
C VAL A 100 5.45 -1.30 -14.24
N ARG A 101 5.28 -2.58 -14.54
CA ARG A 101 5.78 -3.66 -13.68
C ARG A 101 7.30 -3.58 -13.54
N ILE A 102 8.00 -3.36 -14.64
CA ILE A 102 9.45 -3.25 -14.63
C ILE A 102 9.89 -2.06 -13.77
N LYS A 103 9.18 -0.93 -13.88
CA LYS A 103 9.49 0.24 -13.06
C LYS A 103 9.36 -0.08 -11.58
N VAL A 104 8.29 -0.77 -11.20
CA VAL A 104 8.08 -1.17 -9.80
C VAL A 104 9.20 -2.09 -9.34
N LEU A 105 9.54 -3.11 -10.15
CA LEU A 105 10.57 -4.08 -9.78
C LEU A 105 11.96 -3.46 -9.71
N ASN A 106 12.26 -2.52 -10.61
CA ASN A 106 13.57 -1.90 -10.65
C ASN A 106 13.86 -1.03 -9.42
N HIS A 107 12.83 -0.63 -8.70
CA HIS A 107 12.99 0.14 -7.47
C HIS A 107 12.89 -0.75 -6.22
N ASN A 108 12.94 -2.07 -6.40
CA ASN A 108 12.80 -3.03 -5.31
C ASN A 108 11.51 -2.84 -4.52
N LEU A 109 10.46 -2.45 -5.21
CA LEU A 109 9.16 -2.25 -4.59
C LEU A 109 8.44 -3.58 -4.45
N SER A 110 7.64 -3.68 -3.42
CA SER A 110 6.85 -4.87 -3.18
C SER A 110 5.64 -4.91 -4.10
N PHE A 111 5.29 -6.11 -4.54
CA PHE A 111 4.33 -6.29 -5.60
C PHE A 111 3.60 -7.62 -5.39
N LEU A 112 2.29 -7.60 -5.53
CA LEU A 112 1.45 -8.80 -5.40
C LEU A 112 0.56 -8.93 -6.63
N PRO A 113 0.75 -9.99 -7.44
CA PRO A 113 -0.07 -10.16 -8.65
C PRO A 113 -1.48 -10.65 -8.30
N LYS A 114 -2.45 -10.23 -9.08
CA LYS A 114 -3.81 -10.77 -9.02
C LYS A 114 -3.88 -12.01 -9.90
N PRO A 115 -4.68 -12.99 -9.56
CA PRO A 115 -5.44 -13.13 -8.33
C PRO A 115 -4.55 -13.60 -7.18
N PHE A 116 -4.93 -13.24 -5.96
CA PHE A 116 -4.20 -13.67 -4.76
C PHE A 116 -5.19 -14.24 -3.75
N THR A 117 -4.64 -15.06 -2.83
CA THR A 117 -5.44 -15.64 -1.76
C THR A 117 -5.37 -14.74 -0.54
N PRO A 118 -6.32 -14.89 0.41
CA PRO A 118 -6.22 -14.15 1.67
C PRO A 118 -4.90 -14.39 2.38
N ASP A 119 -4.44 -15.64 2.44
CA ASP A 119 -3.17 -15.96 3.09
C ASP A 119 -1.99 -15.31 2.36
N GLY A 120 -2.01 -15.32 1.03
CA GLY A 120 -0.96 -14.69 0.25
C GLY A 120 -0.89 -13.19 0.47
N LEU A 121 -2.05 -12.54 0.55
CA LEU A 121 -2.11 -11.11 0.82
C LEU A 121 -1.57 -10.81 2.21
N LEU A 122 -2.06 -11.53 3.23
CA LEU A 122 -1.65 -11.28 4.62
C LEU A 122 -0.16 -11.52 4.82
N GLU A 123 0.38 -12.58 4.20
CA GLU A 123 1.80 -12.88 4.30
C GLU A 123 2.64 -11.78 3.66
N THR A 124 2.20 -11.30 2.49
CA THR A 124 2.92 -10.25 1.79
C THR A 124 2.87 -8.94 2.58
N VAL A 125 1.71 -8.59 3.13
CA VAL A 125 1.56 -7.37 3.93
C VAL A 125 2.48 -7.41 5.14
N GLU A 126 2.52 -8.55 5.84
CA GLU A 126 3.38 -8.67 7.01
C GLU A 126 4.85 -8.51 6.64
N ARG A 127 5.27 -9.12 5.53
CA ARG A 127 6.65 -8.99 5.07
C ARG A 127 6.99 -7.55 4.73
N VAL A 128 6.09 -6.84 4.06
CA VAL A 128 6.32 -5.44 3.67
C VAL A 128 6.38 -4.54 4.89
N LEU A 129 5.49 -4.75 5.85
CA LEU A 129 5.49 -3.94 7.08
C LEU A 129 6.79 -4.11 7.88
N ASN A 130 7.42 -5.28 7.79
CA ASN A 130 8.67 -5.55 8.49
C ASN A 130 9.91 -5.23 7.67
N ALA A 131 9.74 -4.74 6.44
CA ALA A 131 10.86 -4.40 5.56
C ALA A 131 11.42 -3.01 5.88
N PRO A 132 12.59 -2.66 5.31
CA PRO A 132 13.12 -1.30 5.47
C PRO A 132 12.15 -0.24 4.95
N SER A 133 12.34 0.99 5.43
CA SER A 133 11.50 2.12 5.10
C SER A 133 11.40 2.36 3.58
N SER A 134 10.23 2.83 3.13
CA SER A 134 10.01 3.19 1.73
C SER A 134 10.76 4.44 1.30
N ARG A 135 11.54 5.06 2.17
CA ARG A 135 12.42 6.15 1.78
C ARG A 135 13.33 5.77 0.63
N ALA A 136 13.75 4.50 0.60
CA ALA A 136 14.61 4.02 -0.49
C ALA A 136 13.91 4.12 -1.84
N PHE A 137 12.61 3.91 -1.88
CA PHE A 137 11.82 4.06 -3.08
C PHE A 137 11.83 5.52 -3.56
N ALA A 138 11.50 6.45 -2.64
CA ALA A 138 11.46 7.88 -2.99
C ALA A 138 12.82 8.37 -3.47
N ALA A 139 13.90 7.97 -2.80
CA ALA A 139 15.25 8.35 -3.20
C ALA A 139 15.59 7.78 -4.56
N GLY A 140 15.20 6.54 -4.83
CA GLY A 140 15.46 5.91 -6.12
C GLY A 140 14.75 6.62 -7.26
N LEU A 141 13.48 7.01 -7.03
CA LEU A 141 12.73 7.74 -8.05
C LEU A 141 13.38 9.09 -8.35
N ASN A 142 13.80 9.80 -7.31
CA ASN A 142 14.46 11.10 -7.48
C ASN A 142 15.78 10.95 -8.24
N ALA A 143 16.52 9.89 -7.97
CA ALA A 143 17.80 9.67 -8.63
C ALA A 143 17.65 9.39 -10.12
N LEU A 144 16.49 8.84 -10.53
CA LEU A 144 16.23 8.51 -11.92
C LEU A 144 15.58 9.65 -12.69
N SER A 145 15.16 10.68 -12.00
CA SER A 145 14.57 11.85 -12.67
C SER A 145 15.66 12.78 -13.25
#